data_a487a410a999b8d960088eec7f8b070c
#
_entry.id   a487a410a999b8d960088eec7f8b070c
#
_cell.length_a   1.000
_cell.length_b   1.000
_cell.length_c   1.000
_cell.angle_alpha   90.00
_cell.angle_beta   90.00
_cell.angle_gamma   90.00
#
_symmetry.space_group_name_H-M   'P 1'
#
loop_
_entity.id
_entity.type
_entity.pdbx_description
1 polymer ?
#
loop_
_entity_poly.entity_id
_entity_poly.type
_entity_poly.pdbx_seq_one_letter_code
_entity_poly.pdbx_strand_id
1 'polypeptide(L)'
;MVVPMNSTLRVVSLQWQHRDFSQTEDFWTELSWQVRIAREDYAAQLLVLPEYVAAGSPDAWPSEQEWLWHISALATKHGLWIVGGSLPHLKADGLRNRCWIVGPEGEQRAQDKLHITPWEATTWQMVGGDKWVVIDIGHCKIGVAICYDVEFPEQIRALADAGAEVLCVPYCTDDEAGHHRVTRCALARAVENTMYVVTAGGVGPIRKREGFAHHFAESVIATPCDLGFPADGILARALPGQAQCLAADLDLDLLRKKRTTGTVLPLRDLRRDLFPTTKEL
;
A
#
# COMPACT_ATOMS: atom_id res chain seq x y z
N MET A 1 29.36 4.87 21.43
CA MET A 1 28.76 5.95 20.64
C MET A 1 27.81 5.28 19.67
N VAL A 2 26.51 5.24 19.98
CA VAL A 2 25.50 4.72 19.07
C VAL A 2 25.37 5.77 17.97
N VAL A 3 25.79 5.42 16.75
CA VAL A 3 25.51 6.24 15.57
C VAL A 3 23.97 6.33 15.51
N PRO A 4 23.36 7.52 15.52
CA PRO A 4 21.92 7.60 15.32
C PRO A 4 21.63 6.97 13.95
N MET A 5 20.87 5.88 13.94
CA MET A 5 20.36 5.33 12.69
C MET A 5 19.59 6.45 12.00
N ASN A 6 19.95 6.72 10.77
CA ASN A 6 19.29 7.74 9.98
C ASN A 6 17.79 7.36 9.93
N SER A 7 16.97 8.12 10.59
CA SER A 7 15.54 7.84 10.79
C SER A 7 14.70 8.15 9.54
N THR A 8 15.36 8.17 8.38
CA THR A 8 14.73 8.38 7.09
C THR A 8 14.47 7.04 6.41
N LEU A 9 13.25 6.85 5.89
CA LEU A 9 12.86 5.70 5.07
C LEU A 9 12.65 6.16 3.62
N ARG A 10 13.47 5.66 2.70
CA ARG A 10 13.25 5.87 1.27
C ARG A 10 12.18 4.94 0.74
N VAL A 11 11.03 5.48 0.39
CA VAL A 11 9.90 4.72 -0.14
C VAL A 11 9.72 4.98 -1.65
N VAL A 12 9.33 3.93 -2.37
CA VAL A 12 8.90 4.03 -3.76
C VAL A 12 7.49 3.44 -3.88
N SER A 13 6.59 4.22 -4.47
CA SER A 13 5.27 3.76 -4.92
C SER A 13 5.34 3.52 -6.42
N LEU A 14 4.94 2.35 -6.87
CA LEU A 14 4.87 2.03 -8.29
C LEU A 14 3.47 2.34 -8.82
N GLN A 15 3.34 3.38 -9.66
CA GLN A 15 2.16 3.56 -10.50
C GLN A 15 2.33 2.68 -11.74
N TRP A 16 1.67 1.50 -11.68
CA TRP A 16 1.89 0.39 -12.61
C TRP A 16 1.13 0.56 -13.91
N GLN A 17 1.80 0.27 -15.06
CA GLN A 17 1.12 0.16 -16.35
C GLN A 17 0.42 -1.17 -16.47
N HIS A 18 -0.89 -1.17 -16.30
CA HIS A 18 -1.70 -2.32 -16.67
C HIS A 18 -1.70 -2.51 -18.19
N ARG A 19 -1.49 -3.72 -18.62
CA ARG A 19 -1.56 -4.14 -20.01
C ARG A 19 -1.71 -5.65 -20.10
N ASP A 20 -2.24 -6.14 -21.22
CA ASP A 20 -2.24 -7.56 -21.50
C ASP A 20 -0.82 -8.03 -21.86
N PHE A 21 -0.29 -8.98 -21.14
CA PHE A 21 0.95 -9.66 -21.49
C PHE A 21 0.66 -10.84 -22.42
N SER A 22 1.63 -11.17 -23.31
CA SER A 22 1.50 -12.28 -24.25
C SER A 22 1.99 -13.60 -23.65
N GLN A 23 2.98 -13.52 -22.77
CA GLN A 23 3.58 -14.64 -22.04
C GLN A 23 3.68 -14.29 -20.56
N THR A 24 3.61 -15.29 -19.70
CA THR A 24 3.76 -15.12 -18.25
C THR A 24 5.15 -14.60 -17.90
N GLU A 25 6.16 -15.02 -18.63
CA GLU A 25 7.56 -14.60 -18.47
C GLU A 25 7.75 -13.11 -18.75
N ASP A 26 6.99 -12.54 -19.68
CA ASP A 26 7.02 -11.08 -19.97
C ASP A 26 6.57 -10.26 -18.78
N PHE A 27 5.52 -10.73 -18.07
CA PHE A 27 5.05 -10.09 -16.84
C PHE A 27 6.11 -10.13 -15.75
N TRP A 28 6.71 -11.29 -15.49
CA TRP A 28 7.75 -11.43 -14.47
C TRP A 28 9.02 -10.64 -14.81
N THR A 29 9.38 -10.57 -16.08
CA THR A 29 10.49 -9.75 -16.57
C THR A 29 10.24 -8.27 -16.30
N GLU A 30 9.05 -7.77 -16.65
CA GLU A 30 8.65 -6.38 -16.41
C GLU A 30 8.63 -6.06 -14.91
N LEU A 31 8.00 -6.92 -14.09
CA LEU A 31 7.96 -6.71 -12.64
C LEU A 31 9.37 -6.68 -12.04
N SER A 32 10.22 -7.62 -12.44
CA SER A 32 11.62 -7.68 -11.98
C SER A 32 12.40 -6.43 -12.37
N TRP A 33 12.16 -5.92 -13.57
CA TRP A 33 12.79 -4.69 -14.06
C TRP A 33 12.34 -3.46 -13.26
N GLN A 34 11.06 -3.34 -12.95
CA GLN A 34 10.51 -2.25 -12.13
C GLN A 34 11.05 -2.29 -10.69
N VAL A 35 11.16 -3.48 -10.08
CA VAL A 35 11.76 -3.65 -8.75
C VAL A 35 13.24 -3.24 -8.78
N ARG A 36 13.97 -3.61 -9.83
CA ARG A 36 15.37 -3.20 -10.02
C ARG A 36 15.49 -1.68 -10.13
N ILE A 37 14.68 -1.02 -10.97
CA ILE A 37 14.64 0.45 -11.08
C ILE A 37 14.35 1.10 -9.72
N ALA A 38 13.32 0.61 -9.00
CA ALA A 38 12.99 1.16 -7.69
C ALA A 38 14.20 1.10 -6.74
N ARG A 39 15.00 0.03 -6.80
CA ARG A 39 16.19 -0.12 -5.96
C ARG A 39 17.40 0.65 -6.46
N GLU A 40 17.75 0.51 -7.74
CA GLU A 40 19.01 1.04 -8.28
C GLU A 40 18.93 2.53 -8.60
N ASP A 41 17.82 2.98 -9.20
CA ASP A 41 17.68 4.37 -9.65
C ASP A 41 17.06 5.27 -8.56
N TYR A 42 16.19 4.70 -7.71
CA TYR A 42 15.50 5.45 -6.66
C TYR A 42 15.93 5.11 -5.23
N ALA A 43 16.83 4.15 -5.04
CA ALA A 43 17.36 3.72 -3.75
C ALA A 43 16.28 3.25 -2.75
N ALA A 44 15.22 2.62 -3.23
CA ALA A 44 14.11 2.15 -2.40
C ALA A 44 14.58 1.24 -1.25
N GLN A 45 14.03 1.48 -0.06
CA GLN A 45 14.09 0.58 1.08
C GLN A 45 12.73 -0.13 1.28
N LEU A 46 11.65 0.56 0.86
CA LEU A 46 10.30 0.01 0.82
C LEU A 46 9.69 0.32 -0.57
N LEU A 47 9.23 -0.72 -1.26
CA LEU A 47 8.49 -0.63 -2.51
C LEU A 47 7.02 -1.01 -2.27
N VAL A 48 6.09 -0.22 -2.79
CA VAL A 48 4.66 -0.52 -2.74
C VAL A 48 4.14 -0.73 -4.16
N LEU A 49 3.61 -1.92 -4.43
CA LEU A 49 2.96 -2.30 -5.68
C LEU A 49 1.44 -2.11 -5.58
N PRO A 50 0.71 -1.89 -6.69
CA PRO A 50 -0.72 -1.66 -6.66
C PRO A 50 -1.55 -2.94 -6.44
N GLU A 51 -2.82 -2.75 -6.10
CA GLU A 51 -3.82 -3.82 -6.11
C GLU A 51 -3.95 -4.41 -7.51
N TYR A 52 -4.11 -5.74 -7.60
CA TYR A 52 -4.27 -6.48 -8.85
C TYR A 52 -3.13 -6.29 -9.86
N VAL A 53 -1.92 -6.07 -9.38
CA VAL A 53 -0.74 -5.80 -10.22
C VAL A 53 -0.51 -6.85 -11.32
N ALA A 54 -0.86 -8.12 -11.07
CA ALA A 54 -0.75 -9.21 -12.04
C ALA A 54 -2.01 -9.45 -12.89
N ALA A 55 -2.97 -8.51 -12.90
CA ALA A 55 -4.21 -8.68 -13.67
C ALA A 55 -3.99 -8.84 -15.18
N GLY A 56 -2.88 -8.35 -15.71
CA GLY A 56 -2.51 -8.49 -17.13
C GLY A 56 -1.82 -9.82 -17.49
N SER A 57 -1.61 -10.73 -16.55
CA SER A 57 -1.07 -12.06 -16.84
C SER A 57 -1.95 -12.82 -17.86
N PRO A 58 -1.35 -13.56 -18.82
CA PRO A 58 -2.08 -14.05 -19.99
C PRO A 58 -3.15 -15.11 -19.68
N ASP A 59 -2.89 -15.98 -18.73
CA ASP A 59 -3.74 -17.15 -18.49
C ASP A 59 -4.61 -16.99 -17.23
N ALA A 60 -4.04 -17.15 -16.09
CA ALA A 60 -4.70 -17.03 -14.79
C ALA A 60 -3.91 -16.11 -13.88
N TRP A 61 -4.48 -15.78 -12.74
CA TRP A 61 -3.71 -15.17 -11.66
C TRP A 61 -2.57 -16.11 -11.27
N PRO A 62 -1.36 -15.59 -11.01
CA PRO A 62 -0.30 -16.40 -10.42
C PRO A 62 -0.83 -17.10 -9.16
N SER A 63 -0.45 -18.36 -8.95
CA SER A 63 -0.75 -19.03 -7.69
C SER A 63 -0.10 -18.28 -6.54
N GLU A 64 -0.64 -18.43 -5.32
CA GLU A 64 -0.05 -17.78 -4.13
C GLU A 64 1.42 -18.17 -3.95
N GLN A 65 1.73 -19.46 -4.15
CA GLN A 65 3.09 -19.96 -4.02
C GLN A 65 4.04 -19.37 -5.06
N GLU A 66 3.59 -19.27 -6.31
CA GLU A 66 4.36 -18.66 -7.40
C GLU A 66 4.59 -17.18 -7.14
N TRP A 67 3.53 -16.43 -6.78
CA TRP A 67 3.63 -15.03 -6.45
C TRP A 67 4.62 -14.78 -5.32
N LEU A 68 4.43 -15.50 -4.21
CA LEU A 68 5.27 -15.34 -3.01
C LEU A 68 6.73 -15.70 -3.30
N TRP A 69 6.97 -16.75 -4.09
CA TRP A 69 8.32 -17.15 -4.49
C TRP A 69 9.02 -16.02 -5.27
N HIS A 70 8.35 -15.46 -6.29
CA HIS A 70 8.94 -14.40 -7.12
C HIS A 70 9.20 -13.12 -6.33
N ILE A 71 8.23 -12.61 -5.57
CA ILE A 71 8.42 -11.35 -4.84
C ILE A 71 9.42 -11.49 -3.68
N SER A 72 9.47 -12.65 -3.01
CA SER A 72 10.48 -12.91 -1.98
C SER A 72 11.88 -12.97 -2.58
N ALA A 73 12.05 -13.62 -3.72
CA ALA A 73 13.33 -13.66 -4.44
C ALA A 73 13.79 -12.24 -4.83
N LEU A 74 12.87 -11.38 -5.29
CA LEU A 74 13.15 -9.99 -5.62
C LEU A 74 13.53 -9.17 -4.39
N ALA A 75 12.78 -9.31 -3.28
CA ALA A 75 13.06 -8.63 -2.02
C ALA A 75 14.47 -8.97 -1.50
N THR A 76 14.80 -10.24 -1.45
CA THR A 76 16.13 -10.72 -1.02
C THR A 76 17.24 -10.27 -1.96
N LYS A 77 17.04 -10.44 -3.28
CA LYS A 77 18.05 -10.07 -4.30
C LYS A 77 18.42 -8.58 -4.24
N HIS A 78 17.43 -7.74 -4.04
CA HIS A 78 17.61 -6.29 -4.06
C HIS A 78 17.74 -5.65 -2.67
N GLY A 79 17.61 -6.42 -1.59
CA GLY A 79 17.77 -5.94 -0.22
C GLY A 79 16.74 -4.87 0.16
N LEU A 80 15.45 -5.07 -0.16
CA LEU A 80 14.38 -4.12 0.16
C LEU A 80 13.10 -4.82 0.62
N TRP A 81 12.26 -4.10 1.34
CA TRP A 81 10.92 -4.52 1.66
C TRP A 81 9.97 -4.29 0.46
N ILE A 82 9.10 -5.24 0.20
CA ILE A 82 8.08 -5.13 -0.86
C ILE A 82 6.69 -5.37 -0.25
N VAL A 83 5.83 -4.37 -0.34
CA VAL A 83 4.37 -4.54 -0.26
C VAL A 83 3.93 -4.95 -1.66
N GLY A 84 3.67 -6.24 -1.85
CA GLY A 84 3.61 -6.89 -3.16
C GLY A 84 2.33 -6.61 -3.96
N GLY A 85 1.59 -5.55 -3.62
CA GLY A 85 0.26 -5.38 -4.18
C GLY A 85 -0.68 -6.47 -3.69
N SER A 86 -1.83 -6.63 -4.34
CA SER A 86 -2.74 -7.70 -3.95
C SER A 86 -3.28 -8.49 -5.13
N LEU A 87 -3.65 -9.73 -4.87
CA LEU A 87 -4.16 -10.68 -5.87
C LEU A 87 -5.31 -11.51 -5.29
N PRO A 88 -6.22 -12.03 -6.14
CA PRO A 88 -7.17 -13.05 -5.74
C PRO A 88 -6.45 -14.30 -5.26
N HIS A 89 -6.82 -14.78 -4.10
CA HIS A 89 -6.27 -15.97 -3.48
C HIS A 89 -7.39 -16.85 -2.92
N LEU A 90 -7.45 -18.11 -3.39
CA LEU A 90 -8.46 -19.07 -2.92
C LEU A 90 -8.00 -19.73 -1.62
N LYS A 91 -8.82 -19.59 -0.58
CA LYS A 91 -8.69 -20.28 0.70
C LYS A 91 -9.82 -21.30 0.88
N ALA A 92 -9.72 -22.12 1.92
CA ALA A 92 -10.73 -23.10 2.25
C ALA A 92 -12.12 -22.47 2.53
N ASP A 93 -12.15 -21.24 2.99
CA ASP A 93 -13.35 -20.49 3.39
C ASP A 93 -13.79 -19.41 2.38
N GLY A 94 -13.15 -19.34 1.21
CA GLY A 94 -13.53 -18.44 0.13
C GLY A 94 -12.38 -17.74 -0.57
N LEU A 95 -12.72 -16.98 -1.61
CA LEU A 95 -11.75 -16.18 -2.37
C LEU A 95 -11.44 -14.88 -1.61
N ARG A 96 -10.17 -14.59 -1.42
CA ARG A 96 -9.66 -13.38 -0.75
C ARG A 96 -8.94 -12.48 -1.73
N ASN A 97 -8.93 -11.19 -1.48
CA ASN A 97 -7.99 -10.25 -2.10
C ASN A 97 -6.82 -10.08 -1.12
N ARG A 98 -5.66 -10.69 -1.44
CA ARG A 98 -4.51 -10.80 -0.52
C ARG A 98 -3.29 -10.03 -0.99
N CYS A 99 -2.74 -9.22 -0.10
CA CYS A 99 -1.45 -8.58 -0.22
C CYS A 99 -0.40 -9.33 0.59
N TRP A 100 0.69 -9.74 -0.06
CA TRP A 100 1.87 -10.24 0.61
C TRP A 100 2.88 -9.13 0.87
N ILE A 101 3.45 -9.11 2.05
CA ILE A 101 4.53 -8.22 2.46
C ILE A 101 5.75 -9.08 2.72
N VAL A 102 6.84 -8.81 2.00
CA VAL A 102 8.06 -9.60 2.05
C VAL A 102 9.27 -8.72 2.35
N GLY A 103 10.16 -9.24 3.16
CA GLY A 103 11.39 -8.56 3.56
C GLY A 103 12.64 -9.16 2.94
N PRO A 104 13.77 -8.43 3.04
CA PRO A 104 15.05 -8.82 2.42
C PRO A 104 15.67 -10.07 3.02
N GLU A 105 15.34 -10.42 4.26
CA GLU A 105 15.88 -11.58 4.97
C GLU A 105 14.94 -12.79 4.95
N GLY A 106 13.88 -12.72 4.09
CA GLY A 106 12.93 -13.81 3.93
C GLY A 106 11.67 -13.68 4.80
N GLU A 107 11.45 -12.52 5.41
CA GLU A 107 10.23 -12.25 6.17
C GLU A 107 9.03 -12.27 5.25
N GLN A 108 7.93 -12.84 5.72
CA GLN A 108 6.68 -12.96 4.98
C GLN A 108 5.51 -12.69 5.91
N ARG A 109 4.62 -11.79 5.51
CA ARG A 109 3.35 -11.48 6.17
C ARG A 109 2.28 -11.29 5.11
N ALA A 110 1.03 -11.50 5.48
CA ALA A 110 -0.10 -11.32 4.58
C ALA A 110 -1.18 -10.44 5.21
N GLN A 111 -1.75 -9.57 4.40
CA GLN A 111 -2.96 -8.82 4.70
C GLN A 111 -4.03 -9.17 3.68
N ASP A 112 -5.15 -9.72 4.13
CA ASP A 112 -6.35 -9.86 3.32
C ASP A 112 -7.14 -8.54 3.37
N LYS A 113 -7.72 -8.12 2.25
CA LYS A 113 -8.64 -6.99 2.19
C LYS A 113 -9.81 -7.25 3.12
N LEU A 114 -10.08 -6.32 4.05
CA LEU A 114 -11.12 -6.50 5.05
C LEU A 114 -12.49 -6.13 4.50
N HIS A 115 -12.56 -5.05 3.72
CA HIS A 115 -13.79 -4.51 3.17
C HIS A 115 -13.84 -4.80 1.67
N ILE A 116 -14.64 -5.79 1.31
CA ILE A 116 -14.83 -6.19 -0.09
C ILE A 116 -15.83 -5.25 -0.75
N THR A 117 -15.50 -4.76 -1.95
CA THR A 117 -16.42 -3.91 -2.71
C THR A 117 -17.65 -4.71 -3.16
N PRO A 118 -18.81 -4.07 -3.36
CA PRO A 118 -20.00 -4.76 -3.88
C PRO A 118 -19.74 -5.53 -5.18
N TRP A 119 -18.89 -4.99 -6.08
CA TRP A 119 -18.53 -5.64 -7.32
C TRP A 119 -17.71 -6.93 -7.10
N GLU A 120 -16.66 -6.88 -6.26
CA GLU A 120 -15.86 -8.05 -5.89
C GLU A 120 -16.71 -9.15 -5.22
N ALA A 121 -17.65 -8.73 -4.35
CA ALA A 121 -18.54 -9.65 -3.65
C ALA A 121 -19.54 -10.33 -4.61
N THR A 122 -20.10 -9.60 -5.58
CA THR A 122 -21.13 -10.14 -6.48
C THR A 122 -20.53 -10.87 -7.67
N THR A 123 -19.44 -10.35 -8.26
CA THR A 123 -18.86 -10.90 -9.49
C THR A 123 -17.89 -12.05 -9.19
N TRP A 124 -17.02 -11.87 -8.19
CA TRP A 124 -16.01 -12.87 -7.86
C TRP A 124 -16.31 -13.64 -6.57
N GLN A 125 -17.40 -13.32 -5.88
CA GLN A 125 -17.79 -13.96 -4.62
C GLN A 125 -16.66 -13.90 -3.56
N MET A 126 -15.91 -12.81 -3.58
CA MET A 126 -14.86 -12.58 -2.58
C MET A 126 -15.45 -12.37 -1.21
N VAL A 127 -14.70 -12.80 -0.20
CA VAL A 127 -15.02 -12.61 1.22
C VAL A 127 -13.91 -11.81 1.92
N GLY A 128 -14.30 -10.95 2.85
CA GLY A 128 -13.38 -10.10 3.59
C GLY A 128 -12.46 -10.86 4.53
N GLY A 129 -11.29 -10.30 4.81
CA GLY A 129 -10.39 -10.80 5.85
C GLY A 129 -10.97 -10.64 7.26
N ASP A 130 -10.39 -11.32 8.22
CA ASP A 130 -10.82 -11.36 9.62
C ASP A 130 -9.83 -10.69 10.59
N LYS A 131 -8.70 -10.22 10.09
CA LYS A 131 -7.65 -9.59 10.88
C LYS A 131 -6.83 -8.60 10.07
N TRP A 132 -6.27 -7.64 10.76
CA TRP A 132 -5.27 -6.71 10.25
C TRP A 132 -3.90 -6.98 10.87
N VAL A 133 -2.83 -6.55 10.19
CA VAL A 133 -1.46 -6.74 10.64
C VAL A 133 -0.68 -5.44 10.63
N VAL A 134 0.18 -5.26 11.63
CA VAL A 134 1.24 -4.24 11.66
C VAL A 134 2.57 -4.95 11.64
N ILE A 135 3.48 -4.50 10.79
CA ILE A 135 4.74 -5.16 10.50
C ILE A 135 5.88 -4.21 10.83
N ASP A 136 6.82 -4.66 11.65
CA ASP A 136 8.07 -3.95 11.89
C ASP A 136 9.05 -4.28 10.76
N ILE A 137 9.49 -3.24 10.05
CA ILE A 137 10.45 -3.34 8.95
C ILE A 137 11.86 -2.86 9.33
N GLY A 138 12.12 -2.72 10.64
CA GLY A 138 13.40 -2.27 11.18
C GLY A 138 13.51 -0.74 11.29
N HIS A 139 13.05 0.00 10.30
CA HIS A 139 13.00 1.48 10.33
C HIS A 139 11.79 2.02 11.10
N CYS A 140 10.64 1.41 10.86
CA CYS A 140 9.34 1.78 11.41
C CYS A 140 8.37 0.60 11.34
N LYS A 141 7.18 0.81 11.88
CA LYS A 141 6.06 -0.12 11.71
C LYS A 141 5.17 0.35 10.55
N ILE A 142 4.82 -0.58 9.66
CA ILE A 142 3.91 -0.33 8.54
C ILE A 142 2.59 -1.08 8.72
N GLY A 143 1.50 -0.49 8.22
CA GLY A 143 0.21 -1.14 8.03
C GLY A 143 -0.14 -1.20 6.54
N VAL A 144 -1.05 -2.09 6.16
CA VAL A 144 -1.56 -2.19 4.79
C VAL A 144 -3.09 -2.10 4.81
N ALA A 145 -3.63 -1.25 3.93
CA ALA A 145 -5.06 -1.14 3.65
C ALA A 145 -5.26 -1.24 2.14
N ILE A 146 -6.01 -2.24 1.69
CA ILE A 146 -6.15 -2.50 0.26
C ILE A 146 -7.34 -1.71 -0.30
N CYS A 147 -7.05 -0.70 -1.12
CA CYS A 147 -8.02 0.09 -1.89
C CYS A 147 -9.20 0.58 -1.01
N TYR A 148 -10.36 -0.06 -1.12
CA TYR A 148 -11.58 0.28 -0.38
C TYR A 148 -11.39 0.31 1.14
N ASP A 149 -10.46 -0.47 1.70
CA ASP A 149 -10.15 -0.45 3.14
C ASP A 149 -9.78 0.94 3.65
N VAL A 150 -9.14 1.79 2.83
CA VAL A 150 -8.74 3.14 3.26
C VAL A 150 -9.93 4.06 3.53
N GLU A 151 -11.11 3.74 2.99
CA GLU A 151 -12.33 4.51 3.21
C GLU A 151 -12.90 4.32 4.63
N PHE A 152 -12.44 3.30 5.39
CA PHE A 152 -12.89 2.96 6.75
C PHE A 152 -11.91 3.49 7.80
N PRO A 153 -12.23 4.60 8.49
CA PRO A 153 -11.31 5.23 9.45
C PRO A 153 -10.99 4.33 10.65
N GLU A 154 -11.90 3.45 11.04
CA GLU A 154 -11.76 2.55 12.18
C GLU A 154 -10.59 1.59 12.00
N GLN A 155 -10.45 0.99 10.82
CA GLN A 155 -9.34 0.10 10.48
C GLN A 155 -8.00 0.85 10.59
N ILE A 156 -7.91 2.04 10.00
CA ILE A 156 -6.66 2.78 9.98
C ILE A 156 -6.30 3.31 11.37
N ARG A 157 -7.31 3.69 12.15
CA ARG A 157 -7.12 4.05 13.56
C ARG A 157 -6.56 2.86 14.37
N ALA A 158 -7.07 1.65 14.16
CA ALA A 158 -6.57 0.46 14.82
C ALA A 158 -5.09 0.17 14.45
N LEU A 159 -4.72 0.34 13.17
CA LEU A 159 -3.32 0.22 12.73
C LEU A 159 -2.43 1.28 13.39
N ALA A 160 -2.87 2.54 13.45
CA ALA A 160 -2.14 3.62 14.10
C ALA A 160 -1.97 3.40 15.61
N ASP A 161 -3.02 2.93 16.30
CA ASP A 161 -3.01 2.59 17.72
C ASP A 161 -2.06 1.40 18.01
N ALA A 162 -1.89 0.48 17.06
CA ALA A 162 -0.90 -0.60 17.13
C ALA A 162 0.53 -0.12 16.79
N GLY A 163 0.70 1.16 16.48
CA GLY A 163 1.98 1.81 16.28
C GLY A 163 2.43 1.93 14.83
N ALA A 164 1.57 1.72 13.84
CA ALA A 164 1.92 1.98 12.45
C ALA A 164 2.28 3.46 12.23
N GLU A 165 3.39 3.70 11.57
CA GLU A 165 3.89 5.03 11.20
C GLU A 165 3.71 5.32 9.72
N VAL A 166 3.64 4.27 8.91
CA VAL A 166 3.40 4.32 7.47
C VAL A 166 2.25 3.39 7.11
N LEU A 167 1.28 3.88 6.37
CA LEU A 167 0.19 3.11 5.77
C LEU A 167 0.48 2.93 4.28
N CYS A 168 0.55 1.69 3.82
CA CYS A 168 0.65 1.37 2.40
C CYS A 168 -0.74 1.04 1.86
N VAL A 169 -1.11 1.68 0.75
CA VAL A 169 -2.43 1.55 0.13
C VAL A 169 -2.30 1.12 -1.33
N PRO A 170 -2.13 -0.20 -1.59
CA PRO A 170 -2.35 -0.74 -2.92
C PRO A 170 -3.79 -0.47 -3.37
N TYR A 171 -4.00 0.10 -4.56
CA TYR A 171 -5.35 0.34 -5.06
C TYR A 171 -5.48 0.13 -6.57
N CYS A 172 -6.71 -0.14 -7.01
CA CYS A 172 -7.09 -0.29 -8.40
C CYS A 172 -8.48 0.34 -8.57
N THR A 173 -8.58 1.39 -9.36
CA THR A 173 -9.84 2.12 -9.60
C THR A 173 -10.09 2.31 -11.08
N ASP A 174 -11.36 2.13 -11.49
CA ASP A 174 -11.76 2.13 -12.90
C ASP A 174 -11.88 3.54 -13.46
N ASP A 175 -12.09 4.53 -12.59
CA ASP A 175 -12.34 5.91 -12.99
C ASP A 175 -11.74 6.94 -12.02
N GLU A 176 -11.84 8.22 -12.40
CA GLU A 176 -11.38 9.33 -11.58
C GLU A 176 -12.17 9.46 -10.26
N ALA A 177 -13.46 9.11 -10.24
CA ALA A 177 -14.26 9.22 -9.03
C ALA A 177 -13.82 8.21 -7.97
N GLY A 178 -13.53 6.97 -8.38
CA GLY A 178 -12.94 5.94 -7.54
C GLY A 178 -11.59 6.36 -7.00
N HIS A 179 -10.72 6.84 -7.89
CA HIS A 179 -9.42 7.39 -7.51
C HIS A 179 -9.56 8.51 -6.47
N HIS A 180 -10.46 9.47 -6.69
CA HIS A 180 -10.66 10.57 -5.75
C HIS A 180 -11.18 10.12 -4.39
N ARG A 181 -12.03 9.08 -4.30
CA ARG A 181 -12.44 8.52 -3.00
C ARG A 181 -11.23 7.97 -2.25
N VAL A 182 -10.44 7.11 -2.89
CA VAL A 182 -9.23 6.53 -2.29
C VAL A 182 -8.25 7.61 -1.84
N THR A 183 -7.93 8.57 -2.71
CA THR A 183 -6.91 9.59 -2.43
C THR A 183 -7.35 10.55 -1.33
N ARG A 184 -8.61 11.02 -1.36
CA ARG A 184 -9.13 11.91 -0.30
C ARG A 184 -9.16 11.22 1.05
N CYS A 185 -9.57 9.95 1.10
CA CYS A 185 -9.49 9.17 2.32
C CYS A 185 -8.05 8.97 2.77
N ALA A 186 -7.13 8.61 1.88
CA ALA A 186 -5.70 8.47 2.20
C ALA A 186 -5.11 9.73 2.83
N LEU A 187 -5.39 10.92 2.26
CA LEU A 187 -4.99 12.21 2.83
C LEU A 187 -5.59 12.44 4.23
N ALA A 188 -6.88 12.14 4.41
CA ALA A 188 -7.52 12.24 5.73
C ALA A 188 -6.86 11.31 6.76
N ARG A 189 -6.53 10.05 6.37
CA ARG A 189 -5.84 9.09 7.25
C ARG A 189 -4.47 9.60 7.70
N ALA A 190 -3.72 10.26 6.80
CA ALA A 190 -2.43 10.85 7.16
C ALA A 190 -2.58 11.92 8.25
N VAL A 191 -3.57 12.78 8.11
CA VAL A 191 -3.83 13.90 9.05
C VAL A 191 -4.33 13.37 10.40
N GLU A 192 -5.42 12.60 10.42
CA GLU A 192 -6.11 12.19 11.65
C GLU A 192 -5.32 11.17 12.49
N ASN A 193 -4.35 10.47 11.88
CA ASN A 193 -3.51 9.47 12.56
C ASN A 193 -2.04 9.90 12.70
N THR A 194 -1.70 11.09 12.25
CA THR A 194 -0.31 11.60 12.24
C THR A 194 0.64 10.51 11.72
N MET A 195 0.45 10.11 10.45
CA MET A 195 1.21 9.05 9.79
C MET A 195 1.49 9.38 8.33
N TYR A 196 2.49 8.74 7.74
CA TYR A 196 2.64 8.75 6.29
C TYR A 196 1.65 7.80 5.64
N VAL A 197 1.16 8.15 4.45
CA VAL A 197 0.34 7.25 3.63
C VAL A 197 0.93 7.18 2.23
N VAL A 198 1.21 5.97 1.76
CA VAL A 198 1.78 5.68 0.44
C VAL A 198 0.74 4.94 -0.37
N THR A 199 0.13 5.62 -1.34
CA THR A 199 -0.81 4.98 -2.26
C THR A 199 -0.07 4.48 -3.50
N ALA A 200 -0.41 3.30 -4.02
CA ALA A 200 0.13 2.77 -5.26
C ALA A 200 -1.03 2.27 -6.14
N GLY A 201 -1.21 2.90 -7.30
CA GLY A 201 -2.32 2.62 -8.20
C GLY A 201 -1.88 2.07 -9.55
N GLY A 202 -2.82 1.41 -10.26
CA GLY A 202 -2.63 0.97 -11.62
C GLY A 202 -3.24 1.93 -12.64
N VAL A 203 -2.67 2.01 -13.83
CA VAL A 203 -3.15 2.83 -14.96
C VAL A 203 -3.19 2.01 -16.25
N GLY A 204 -4.07 2.38 -17.17
CA GLY A 204 -4.19 1.73 -18.47
C GLY A 204 -5.15 0.52 -18.47
N PRO A 205 -5.51 0.01 -19.66
CA PRO A 205 -6.49 -1.05 -19.82
C PRO A 205 -5.89 -2.45 -19.76
N ILE A 206 -6.66 -3.40 -19.25
CA ILE A 206 -6.51 -4.84 -19.47
C ILE A 206 -7.76 -5.31 -20.19
N ARG A 207 -7.61 -5.85 -21.40
CA ARG A 207 -8.76 -6.21 -22.26
C ARG A 207 -9.18 -7.67 -22.12
N LYS A 208 -8.26 -8.52 -21.66
CA LYS A 208 -8.49 -9.96 -21.53
C LYS A 208 -9.20 -10.36 -20.23
N ARG A 209 -9.40 -9.42 -19.30
CA ARG A 209 -9.97 -9.71 -17.99
C ARG A 209 -11.17 -8.81 -17.72
N GLU A 210 -12.30 -9.42 -17.42
CA GLU A 210 -13.53 -8.71 -17.04
C GLU A 210 -13.30 -7.83 -15.80
N GLY A 211 -13.85 -6.62 -15.83
CA GLY A 211 -13.68 -5.63 -14.73
C GLY A 211 -12.41 -4.78 -14.82
N PHE A 212 -11.56 -4.95 -15.84
CA PHE A 212 -10.28 -4.26 -15.96
C PHE A 212 -10.12 -3.44 -17.24
N ALA A 213 -11.23 -3.04 -17.86
CA ALA A 213 -11.20 -2.31 -19.14
C ALA A 213 -10.57 -0.91 -19.04
N HIS A 214 -10.65 -0.29 -17.88
CA HIS A 214 -10.13 1.05 -17.62
C HIS A 214 -9.53 1.11 -16.22
N HIS A 215 -8.42 1.86 -16.08
CA HIS A 215 -7.83 2.16 -14.77
C HIS A 215 -7.29 3.58 -14.78
N PHE A 216 -7.57 4.29 -13.69
CA PHE A 216 -7.06 5.63 -13.46
C PHE A 216 -6.39 5.71 -12.10
N ALA A 217 -5.20 6.30 -12.06
CA ALA A 217 -4.47 6.56 -10.83
C ALA A 217 -3.65 7.86 -10.94
N GLU A 218 -3.52 8.52 -9.80
CA GLU A 218 -2.56 9.57 -9.49
C GLU A 218 -2.05 9.28 -8.08
N SER A 219 -1.09 8.37 -7.98
CA SER A 219 -0.54 7.91 -6.70
C SER A 219 0.08 9.06 -5.91
N VAL A 220 -0.07 9.03 -4.59
CA VAL A 220 0.46 10.06 -3.70
C VAL A 220 1.23 9.45 -2.54
N ILE A 221 2.24 10.18 -2.07
CA ILE A 221 2.88 9.96 -0.78
C ILE A 221 2.45 11.13 0.10
N ALA A 222 1.57 10.84 1.06
CA ALA A 222 0.94 11.83 1.93
C ALA A 222 1.62 11.93 3.29
N THR A 223 1.53 13.12 3.88
CA THR A 223 2.05 13.45 5.20
C THR A 223 0.95 14.05 6.07
N PRO A 224 1.13 14.13 7.39
CA PRO A 224 0.33 15.02 8.22
C PRO A 224 0.45 16.48 7.74
N CYS A 225 -0.62 17.27 7.91
CA CYS A 225 -0.60 18.71 7.66
C CYS A 225 -0.16 19.43 8.96
N ASP A 226 1.15 19.50 9.20
CA ASP A 226 1.74 20.18 10.37
C ASP A 226 3.07 20.83 9.99
N LEU A 227 3.59 21.71 10.85
CA LEU A 227 4.87 22.42 10.64
C LEU A 227 6.02 21.43 10.39
N GLY A 228 6.74 21.64 9.30
CA GLY A 228 7.83 20.77 8.85
C GLY A 228 7.41 19.77 7.76
N PHE A 229 6.13 19.56 7.54
CA PHE A 229 5.60 18.85 6.39
C PHE A 229 5.07 19.83 5.32
N PRO A 230 4.86 19.38 4.07
CA PRO A 230 4.14 20.18 3.08
C PRO A 230 2.77 20.63 3.60
N ALA A 231 2.39 21.87 3.33
CA ALA A 231 1.18 22.47 3.87
C ALA A 231 -0.11 21.77 3.40
N ASP A 232 -0.09 21.23 2.18
CA ASP A 232 -1.19 20.47 1.59
C ASP A 232 -1.17 18.97 1.96
N GLY A 233 -0.16 18.53 2.76
CA GLY A 233 0.00 17.14 3.16
C GLY A 233 0.45 16.20 2.04
N ILE A 234 1.04 16.70 0.96
CA ILE A 234 1.49 15.90 -0.18
C ILE A 234 3.00 16.04 -0.35
N LEU A 235 3.73 14.99 0.01
CA LEU A 235 5.18 14.92 -0.14
C LEU A 235 5.61 14.68 -1.59
N ALA A 236 4.86 13.81 -2.29
CA ALA A 236 5.05 13.53 -3.69
C ALA A 236 3.73 13.09 -4.34
N ARG A 237 3.58 13.39 -5.64
CA ARG A 237 2.40 13.08 -6.44
C ARG A 237 2.83 12.60 -7.82
N ALA A 238 2.25 11.50 -8.27
CA ALA A 238 2.46 10.96 -9.60
C ALA A 238 1.72 11.80 -10.67
N LEU A 239 2.14 11.70 -11.92
CA LEU A 239 1.37 12.25 -13.02
C LEU A 239 0.10 11.40 -13.25
N PRO A 240 -1.07 12.03 -13.44
CA PRO A 240 -2.31 11.31 -13.61
C PRO A 240 -2.27 10.42 -14.86
N GLY A 241 -2.69 9.16 -14.71
CA GLY A 241 -2.81 8.22 -15.81
C GLY A 241 -1.49 7.78 -16.48
N GLN A 242 -0.32 8.08 -15.89
CA GLN A 242 0.98 7.73 -16.45
C GLN A 242 1.75 6.79 -15.52
N ALA A 243 2.26 5.69 -16.07
CA ALA A 243 3.10 4.76 -15.30
C ALA A 243 4.43 5.40 -14.88
N GLN A 244 4.79 5.27 -13.61
CA GLN A 244 6.04 5.81 -13.07
C GLN A 244 6.38 5.25 -11.68
N CYS A 245 7.64 5.37 -11.31
CA CYS A 245 8.07 5.25 -9.91
C CYS A 245 7.94 6.62 -9.23
N LEU A 246 7.19 6.68 -8.15
CA LEU A 246 7.06 7.86 -7.29
C LEU A 246 7.87 7.62 -6.02
N ALA A 247 8.91 8.43 -5.79
CA ALA A 247 9.83 8.24 -4.68
C ALA A 247 9.84 9.43 -3.71
N ALA A 248 9.98 9.15 -2.41
CA ALA A 248 10.18 10.16 -1.39
C ALA A 248 10.98 9.62 -0.21
N ASP A 249 11.58 10.55 0.55
CA ASP A 249 12.20 10.28 1.84
C ASP A 249 11.22 10.63 2.96
N LEU A 250 10.88 9.64 3.79
CA LEU A 250 10.01 9.81 4.94
C LEU A 250 10.88 10.10 6.18
N ASP A 251 10.79 11.33 6.71
CA ASP A 251 11.45 11.72 7.95
C ASP A 251 10.67 11.16 9.16
N LEU A 252 11.09 10.00 9.63
CA LEU A 252 10.44 9.32 10.76
C LEU A 252 10.65 10.04 12.10
N ASP A 253 11.75 10.75 12.27
CA ASP A 253 12.01 11.52 13.50
C ASP A 253 11.09 12.74 13.57
N LEU A 254 10.91 13.43 12.46
CA LEU A 254 9.93 14.51 12.37
C LEU A 254 8.53 13.99 12.71
N LEU A 255 8.11 12.85 12.11
CA LEU A 255 6.81 12.24 12.37
C LEU A 255 6.63 11.92 13.87
N ARG A 256 7.60 11.23 14.47
CA ARG A 256 7.60 10.86 15.89
C ARG A 256 7.54 12.09 16.80
N LYS A 257 8.32 13.11 16.47
CA LYS A 257 8.27 14.40 17.17
C LYS A 257 6.87 15.03 17.06
N LYS A 258 6.26 15.02 15.88
CA LYS A 258 4.93 15.62 15.67
C LYS A 258 3.80 14.87 16.36
N ARG A 259 3.93 13.57 16.57
CA ARG A 259 3.00 12.79 17.39
C ARG A 259 2.96 13.24 18.86
N THR A 260 3.98 13.95 19.34
CA THR A 260 4.09 14.41 20.74
C THR A 260 4.05 15.92 20.90
N THR A 261 4.54 16.68 19.91
CA THR A 261 4.72 18.14 19.98
C THR A 261 4.15 18.88 18.75
N GLY A 262 3.23 18.26 18.02
CA GLY A 262 2.56 18.87 16.86
C GLY A 262 1.66 20.05 17.27
N THR A 263 1.24 20.84 16.29
CA THR A 263 0.29 21.95 16.51
C THR A 263 -1.07 21.45 16.96
N VAL A 264 -1.42 20.25 16.57
CA VAL A 264 -2.58 19.46 17.04
C VAL A 264 -2.14 18.01 17.26
N LEU A 265 -2.80 17.28 18.14
CA LEU A 265 -2.40 15.93 18.52
C LEU A 265 -3.59 14.96 18.45
N PRO A 266 -4.11 14.67 17.25
CA PRO A 266 -5.37 13.94 17.08
C PRO A 266 -5.33 12.53 17.69
N LEU A 267 -4.19 11.83 17.70
CA LEU A 267 -4.08 10.52 18.36
C LEU A 267 -4.15 10.61 19.89
N ARG A 268 -3.57 11.67 20.48
CA ARG A 268 -3.60 11.91 21.93
C ARG A 268 -4.96 12.42 22.41
N ASP A 269 -5.54 13.34 21.63
CA ASP A 269 -6.71 14.10 22.03
C ASP A 269 -8.02 13.38 21.69
N LEU A 270 -7.93 12.17 21.14
CA LEU A 270 -9.09 11.33 20.85
C LEU A 270 -9.90 11.05 22.14
N ARG A 271 -11.18 11.35 22.11
CA ARG A 271 -12.12 11.13 23.21
C ARG A 271 -12.53 9.65 23.28
N ARG A 272 -11.60 8.78 23.73
CA ARG A 272 -11.83 7.33 23.87
C ARG A 272 -12.92 7.01 24.90
N ASP A 273 -13.19 7.93 25.80
CA ASP A 273 -14.28 7.89 26.75
C ASP A 273 -15.67 7.98 26.09
N LEU A 274 -15.75 8.67 24.94
CA LEU A 274 -16.98 8.82 24.15
C LEU A 274 -17.02 7.89 22.93
N PHE A 275 -15.85 7.57 22.39
CA PHE A 275 -15.67 6.76 21.18
C PHE A 275 -14.69 5.61 21.49
N PRO A 276 -15.13 4.54 22.16
CA PRO A 276 -14.29 3.42 22.50
C PRO A 276 -13.74 2.76 21.23
N THR A 277 -12.47 2.40 21.27
CA THR A 277 -11.84 1.60 20.19
C THR A 277 -12.34 0.16 20.27
N THR A 278 -12.43 -0.49 19.11
CA THR A 278 -12.96 -1.84 18.89
C THR A 278 -12.35 -2.97 19.77
N LYS A 279 -11.43 -2.67 20.68
CA LYS A 279 -10.89 -3.62 21.65
C LYS A 279 -11.73 -3.76 22.93
N GLU A 280 -12.75 -2.93 23.11
CA GLU A 280 -13.56 -2.86 24.34
C GLU A 280 -15.04 -3.26 24.11
N LEU A 281 -15.36 -3.77 22.94
CA LEU A 281 -16.63 -4.42 22.60
C LEU A 281 -16.40 -5.97 22.54
#